data_fb4905e5e557c9d1f287001c5cfa8e72
#
_entry.id   fb4905e5e557c9d1f287001c5cfa8e72
#
_cell.length_a   1.000
_cell.length_b   1.000
_cell.length_c   1.000
_cell.angle_alpha   90.00
_cell.angle_beta   90.00
_cell.angle_gamma   90.00
#
_symmetry.space_group_name_H-M   'P 1'
#
loop_
_entity.id
_entity.type
_entity.pdbx_description
1 polymer ?
#
loop_
_entity_poly.entity_id
_entity_poly.type
_entity_poly.pdbx_seq_one_letter_code
_entity_poly.pdbx_strand_id
1 'polypeptide(L)'
;MTVKEARDLFPILCAQVYGKPLVYLDNAATAQRPESVVKKWEELVRGGNANIHRAMHHLASVATDEFESARDTVKEFLNASSREEIIFTSGATASINLVAFSFSEGFVGEGDEVIVSVSEHHSNIVPWQLMCRRKNAVLKVLETDEYGYLLPEKLEKLISPRTRIVAISHISNVLGLVNPVKELVAISHKHGVPVLVDGAQGIVHGPVDVQDLDCDFYAFSGHKLYAATGTGVLYGKKKWLDQMPPYMGGGEMIHTVTFSGTTFAPLPHKFEAGTQNLNAVPTLIPALSFVEDTRSSGEIEAEQSVITEYLLDAFTKDPRIRLYGVPRRTEDKAPLFSLSVEGAHHEDLAILLDKMGIAVRSGQMCAEPLMDSLGVTGLVRASFAPYNTLQEAEYFVKCLNKAIDMLV
;
A
#
# COMPACT_ATOMS: atom_id res chain seq x y z
N MET A 1 -3.93 18.97 -13.87
CA MET A 1 -3.00 19.58 -12.87
C MET A 1 -1.57 19.33 -13.34
N THR A 2 -0.71 20.37 -13.32
CA THR A 2 0.73 20.27 -13.59
C THR A 2 1.51 19.83 -12.35
N VAL A 3 2.75 19.34 -12.51
CA VAL A 3 3.63 18.99 -11.36
C VAL A 3 3.86 20.20 -10.44
N LYS A 4 3.99 21.41 -11.01
CA LYS A 4 4.16 22.63 -10.22
C LYS A 4 2.93 22.91 -9.34
N GLU A 5 1.74 22.84 -9.91
CA GLU A 5 0.48 23.02 -9.16
C GLU A 5 0.35 21.96 -8.07
N ALA A 6 0.66 20.68 -8.38
CA ALA A 6 0.66 19.63 -7.38
C ALA A 6 1.65 19.91 -6.24
N ARG A 7 2.88 20.34 -6.57
CA ARG A 7 3.93 20.66 -5.59
C ARG A 7 3.54 21.81 -4.66
N ASP A 8 2.89 22.84 -5.18
CA ASP A 8 2.46 24.02 -4.43
C ASP A 8 1.41 23.68 -3.35
N LEU A 9 0.75 22.52 -3.45
CA LEU A 9 -0.16 22.01 -2.43
C LEU A 9 0.53 21.40 -1.20
N PHE A 10 1.86 21.20 -1.22
CA PHE A 10 2.61 20.53 -0.16
C PHE A 10 3.57 21.48 0.55
N PRO A 11 3.16 22.11 1.67
CA PRO A 11 4.00 23.13 2.37
C PRO A 11 5.38 22.63 2.79
N ILE A 12 5.49 21.34 3.14
CA ILE A 12 6.75 20.72 3.58
C ILE A 12 7.85 20.76 2.51
N LEU A 13 7.49 20.80 1.23
CA LEU A 13 8.47 20.80 0.13
C LEU A 13 9.23 22.13 0.00
N CYS A 14 8.80 23.17 0.73
CA CYS A 14 9.54 24.42 0.88
C CYS A 14 10.61 24.35 2.00
N ALA A 15 10.69 23.25 2.76
CA ALA A 15 11.61 23.09 3.87
C ALA A 15 13.07 22.99 3.38
N GLN A 16 13.98 23.33 4.29
CA GLN A 16 15.42 23.15 4.09
C GLN A 16 15.95 22.12 5.10
N VAL A 17 16.83 21.24 4.62
CA VAL A 17 17.54 20.24 5.42
C VAL A 17 19.05 20.51 5.27
N TYR A 18 19.74 20.76 6.36
CA TYR A 18 21.16 21.18 6.38
C TYR A 18 21.47 22.36 5.45
N GLY A 19 20.56 23.32 5.34
CA GLY A 19 20.69 24.49 4.45
C GLY A 19 20.58 24.18 2.96
N LYS A 20 20.02 23.03 2.60
CA LYS A 20 19.71 22.60 1.22
C LYS A 20 18.19 22.47 1.05
N PRO A 21 17.63 22.74 -0.13
CA PRO A 21 16.24 22.42 -0.41
C PRO A 21 15.98 20.94 -0.15
N LEU A 22 14.83 20.62 0.46
CA LEU A 22 14.41 19.24 0.67
C LEU A 22 14.04 18.58 -0.67
N VAL A 23 14.68 17.45 -0.98
CA VAL A 23 14.26 16.50 -2.02
C VAL A 23 13.76 15.25 -1.34
N TYR A 24 12.43 15.07 -1.29
CA TYR A 24 11.80 13.98 -0.57
C TYR A 24 11.50 12.81 -1.52
N LEU A 25 12.27 11.72 -1.39
CA LEU A 25 12.21 10.52 -2.22
C LEU A 25 11.94 9.24 -1.40
N ASP A 26 11.29 9.36 -0.24
CA ASP A 26 10.87 8.20 0.58
C ASP A 26 9.33 8.02 0.59
N ASN A 27 8.67 8.34 -0.53
CA ASN A 27 7.21 8.34 -0.68
C ASN A 27 6.59 6.94 -0.51
N ALA A 28 7.28 5.88 -0.90
CA ALA A 28 6.83 4.50 -0.75
C ALA A 28 6.80 4.03 0.72
N ALA A 29 7.47 4.73 1.64
CA ALA A 29 7.35 4.52 3.08
C ALA A 29 6.14 5.30 3.64
N THR A 30 6.07 6.61 3.37
CA THR A 30 4.93 7.49 3.67
C THR A 30 4.95 8.69 2.75
N ALA A 31 3.82 9.06 2.16
CA ALA A 31 3.72 10.26 1.34
C ALA A 31 3.53 11.51 2.21
N GLN A 32 3.94 12.67 1.68
CA GLN A 32 3.62 13.96 2.28
C GLN A 32 2.13 14.27 2.13
N ARG A 33 1.61 15.26 2.84
CA ARG A 33 0.18 15.59 2.84
C ARG A 33 -0.08 16.92 2.18
N PRO A 34 -1.04 16.99 1.25
CA PRO A 34 -1.46 18.27 0.68
C PRO A 34 -2.20 19.10 1.73
N GLU A 35 -2.19 20.40 1.56
CA GLU A 35 -2.82 21.37 2.47
C GLU A 35 -4.32 21.09 2.68
N SER A 36 -5.03 20.56 1.67
CA SER A 36 -6.43 20.18 1.78
C SER A 36 -6.69 19.10 2.83
N VAL A 37 -5.78 18.12 2.92
CA VAL A 37 -5.82 17.05 3.91
C VAL A 37 -5.52 17.58 5.32
N VAL A 38 -4.53 18.47 5.44
CA VAL A 38 -4.17 19.11 6.72
C VAL A 38 -5.33 19.94 7.24
N LYS A 39 -5.96 20.77 6.38
CA LYS A 39 -7.15 21.58 6.73
C LYS A 39 -8.32 20.72 7.14
N LYS A 40 -8.63 19.66 6.37
CA LYS A 40 -9.72 18.74 6.72
C LYS A 40 -9.51 18.13 8.11
N TRP A 41 -8.31 17.69 8.41
CA TRP A 41 -8.00 17.11 9.73
C TRP A 41 -8.13 18.17 10.85
N GLU A 42 -7.63 19.38 10.62
CA GLU A 42 -7.76 20.49 11.58
C GLU A 42 -9.24 20.83 11.86
N GLU A 43 -10.06 20.92 10.81
CA GLU A 43 -11.51 21.17 10.92
C GLU A 43 -12.21 20.10 11.78
N LEU A 44 -11.93 18.83 11.54
CA LEU A 44 -12.52 17.72 12.29
C LEU A 44 -12.13 17.74 13.76
N VAL A 45 -10.87 18.03 14.07
CA VAL A 45 -10.38 18.08 15.47
C VAL A 45 -10.94 19.30 16.21
N ARG A 46 -11.04 20.46 15.55
CA ARG A 46 -11.50 21.72 16.17
C ARG A 46 -13.01 21.83 16.31
N GLY A 47 -13.77 21.31 15.35
CA GLY A 47 -15.20 21.58 15.24
C GLY A 47 -16.11 20.36 15.16
N GLY A 48 -15.58 19.16 14.82
CA GLY A 48 -16.40 17.99 14.49
C GLY A 48 -16.22 16.78 15.41
N ASN A 49 -15.47 16.89 16.52
CA ASN A 49 -15.15 15.73 17.34
C ASN A 49 -16.36 15.25 18.17
N ALA A 50 -17.05 14.23 17.66
CA ALA A 50 -18.15 13.55 18.37
C ALA A 50 -18.18 12.07 18.03
N ASN A 51 -18.65 11.21 18.95
CA ASN A 51 -18.80 9.79 18.65
C ASN A 51 -19.87 9.57 17.56
N ILE A 52 -19.61 8.64 16.66
CA ILE A 52 -20.44 8.37 15.47
C ILE A 52 -21.48 7.27 15.73
N HIS A 53 -22.49 7.18 14.87
CA HIS A 53 -23.56 6.18 14.75
C HIS A 53 -24.59 6.11 15.88
N ARG A 54 -24.22 6.22 17.15
CA ARG A 54 -25.12 5.93 18.29
C ARG A 54 -25.66 7.14 19.04
N ALA A 55 -25.03 8.29 18.90
CA ALA A 55 -25.47 9.48 19.62
C ALA A 55 -26.52 10.27 18.80
N MET A 56 -27.52 10.83 19.52
CA MET A 56 -28.68 11.50 18.88
C MET A 56 -28.55 13.03 18.82
N HIS A 57 -27.38 13.58 19.12
CA HIS A 57 -27.15 15.02 19.08
C HIS A 57 -26.50 15.46 17.73
N HIS A 58 -26.70 16.73 17.38
CA HIS A 58 -26.29 17.29 16.10
C HIS A 58 -24.81 17.02 15.72
N LEU A 59 -23.88 17.20 16.64
CA LEU A 59 -22.45 16.96 16.37
C LEU A 59 -22.17 15.50 15.98
N ALA A 60 -22.86 14.54 16.61
CA ALA A 60 -22.71 13.12 16.25
C ALA A 60 -23.30 12.80 14.86
N SER A 61 -24.41 13.45 14.49
CA SER A 61 -24.96 13.31 13.15
C SER A 61 -23.98 13.82 12.09
N VAL A 62 -23.43 15.02 12.27
CA VAL A 62 -22.43 15.60 11.36
C VAL A 62 -21.18 14.73 11.26
N ALA A 63 -20.64 14.26 12.39
CA ALA A 63 -19.47 13.38 12.40
C ALA A 63 -19.75 12.03 11.71
N THR A 64 -20.97 11.49 11.86
CA THR A 64 -21.39 10.26 11.19
C THR A 64 -21.47 10.48 9.69
N ASP A 65 -22.08 11.57 9.25
CA ASP A 65 -22.23 11.91 7.81
C ASP A 65 -20.86 12.07 7.15
N GLU A 66 -19.93 12.75 7.81
CA GLU A 66 -18.54 12.90 7.34
C GLU A 66 -17.79 11.56 7.24
N PHE A 67 -17.93 10.71 8.24
CA PHE A 67 -17.29 9.39 8.27
C PHE A 67 -17.84 8.47 7.17
N GLU A 68 -19.16 8.45 7.02
CA GLU A 68 -19.82 7.62 6.01
C GLU A 68 -19.65 8.17 4.59
N SER A 69 -19.51 9.49 4.41
CA SER A 69 -19.15 10.09 3.11
C SER A 69 -17.75 9.65 2.67
N ALA A 70 -16.81 9.47 3.60
CA ALA A 70 -15.50 8.90 3.27
C ALA A 70 -15.62 7.46 2.74
N ARG A 71 -16.56 6.68 3.28
CA ARG A 71 -16.83 5.32 2.81
C ARG A 71 -17.37 5.31 1.39
N ASP A 72 -18.31 6.19 1.09
CA ASP A 72 -18.87 6.34 -0.25
C ASP A 72 -17.80 6.80 -1.25
N THR A 73 -16.98 7.78 -0.88
CA THR A 73 -15.84 8.23 -1.71
C THR A 73 -14.87 7.07 -2.01
N VAL A 74 -14.50 6.27 -1.00
CA VAL A 74 -13.63 5.09 -1.21
C VAL A 74 -14.30 4.04 -2.09
N LYS A 75 -15.60 3.78 -1.88
CA LYS A 75 -16.36 2.84 -2.72
C LYS A 75 -16.33 3.28 -4.19
N GLU A 76 -16.55 4.55 -4.47
CA GLU A 76 -16.52 5.11 -5.84
C GLU A 76 -15.12 5.03 -6.44
N PHE A 77 -14.12 5.44 -5.68
CA PHE A 77 -12.71 5.43 -6.11
C PHE A 77 -12.21 4.04 -6.50
N LEU A 78 -12.64 2.99 -5.79
CA LEU A 78 -12.31 1.59 -6.07
C LEU A 78 -13.25 0.93 -7.08
N ASN A 79 -14.33 1.58 -7.50
CA ASN A 79 -15.43 0.97 -8.24
C ASN A 79 -16.01 -0.25 -7.52
N ALA A 80 -16.12 -0.22 -6.18
CA ALA A 80 -16.71 -1.32 -5.42
C ALA A 80 -18.24 -1.36 -5.61
N SER A 81 -18.82 -2.56 -5.61
CA SER A 81 -20.26 -2.74 -5.88
C SER A 81 -21.17 -2.18 -4.77
N SER A 82 -20.69 -2.23 -3.53
CA SER A 82 -21.46 -1.77 -2.36
C SER A 82 -20.53 -1.13 -1.32
N ARG A 83 -21.08 -0.15 -0.56
CA ARG A 83 -20.41 0.40 0.62
C ARG A 83 -20.17 -0.64 1.72
N GLU A 84 -20.95 -1.71 1.74
CA GLU A 84 -20.79 -2.85 2.66
C GLU A 84 -19.48 -3.61 2.45
N GLU A 85 -18.84 -3.45 1.29
CA GLU A 85 -17.57 -4.06 0.91
C GLU A 85 -16.35 -3.23 1.35
N ILE A 86 -16.57 -2.03 1.92
CA ILE A 86 -15.52 -1.12 2.39
C ILE A 86 -15.46 -1.13 3.92
N ILE A 87 -14.33 -1.57 4.46
CA ILE A 87 -14.08 -1.65 5.90
C ILE A 87 -12.91 -0.73 6.24
N PHE A 88 -13.10 0.16 7.21
CA PHE A 88 -12.03 1.01 7.70
C PHE A 88 -11.18 0.29 8.74
N THR A 89 -9.87 0.47 8.64
CA THR A 89 -8.86 -0.10 9.51
C THR A 89 -7.81 0.95 9.86
N SER A 90 -6.79 0.58 10.63
CA SER A 90 -5.67 1.48 10.92
C SER A 90 -4.56 1.48 9.85
N GLY A 91 -4.68 0.69 8.79
CA GLY A 91 -3.70 0.57 7.71
C GLY A 91 -3.74 -0.79 7.02
N ALA A 92 -3.00 -0.94 5.91
CA ALA A 92 -2.93 -2.20 5.15
C ALA A 92 -2.55 -3.40 6.04
N THR A 93 -1.62 -3.21 6.98
CA THR A 93 -1.25 -4.25 7.95
C THR A 93 -2.46 -4.75 8.74
N ALA A 94 -3.31 -3.85 9.25
CA ALA A 94 -4.51 -4.22 9.98
C ALA A 94 -5.54 -4.90 9.06
N SER A 95 -5.70 -4.41 7.84
CA SER A 95 -6.57 -5.00 6.81
C SER A 95 -6.17 -6.43 6.48
N ILE A 96 -4.88 -6.67 6.23
CA ILE A 96 -4.36 -8.01 5.93
C ILE A 96 -4.48 -8.94 7.14
N ASN A 97 -4.19 -8.46 8.36
CA ASN A 97 -4.40 -9.25 9.58
C ASN A 97 -5.86 -9.62 9.79
N LEU A 98 -6.81 -8.70 9.51
CA LEU A 98 -8.24 -8.99 9.57
C LEU A 98 -8.60 -10.14 8.64
N VAL A 99 -8.18 -10.09 7.37
CA VAL A 99 -8.44 -11.17 6.41
C VAL A 99 -7.73 -12.44 6.85
N ALA A 100 -6.44 -12.38 7.17
CA ALA A 100 -5.67 -13.56 7.58
C ALA A 100 -6.31 -14.28 8.77
N PHE A 101 -6.77 -13.54 9.77
CA PHE A 101 -7.46 -14.12 10.93
C PHE A 101 -8.85 -14.63 10.56
N SER A 102 -9.75 -13.75 10.11
CA SER A 102 -11.17 -14.07 9.93
C SER A 102 -11.41 -15.08 8.81
N PHE A 103 -10.65 -14.97 7.71
CA PHE A 103 -10.72 -15.95 6.63
C PHE A 103 -10.20 -17.33 7.09
N SER A 104 -9.04 -17.36 7.77
CA SER A 104 -8.49 -18.62 8.24
C SER A 104 -9.37 -19.30 9.29
N GLU A 105 -10.04 -18.52 10.17
CA GLU A 105 -11.00 -19.10 11.12
C GLU A 105 -12.19 -19.78 10.43
N GLY A 106 -12.66 -19.23 9.32
CA GLY A 106 -13.81 -19.76 8.57
C GLY A 106 -13.47 -20.84 7.55
N PHE A 107 -12.28 -20.81 6.95
CA PHE A 107 -12.01 -21.54 5.71
C PHE A 107 -10.69 -22.33 5.66
N VAL A 108 -9.82 -22.19 6.66
CA VAL A 108 -8.51 -22.87 6.67
C VAL A 108 -8.47 -23.90 7.79
N GLY A 109 -8.12 -25.14 7.43
CA GLY A 109 -7.96 -26.28 8.33
C GLY A 109 -6.54 -26.87 8.27
N GLU A 110 -6.36 -27.99 9.00
CA GLU A 110 -5.09 -28.70 9.04
C GLU A 110 -4.67 -29.23 7.66
N GLY A 111 -3.43 -28.96 7.27
CA GLY A 111 -2.85 -29.35 6.00
C GLY A 111 -3.34 -28.54 4.79
N ASP A 112 -4.20 -27.56 4.99
CA ASP A 112 -4.55 -26.60 3.94
C ASP A 112 -3.36 -25.69 3.63
N GLU A 113 -3.41 -25.00 2.49
CA GLU A 113 -2.30 -24.21 1.97
C GLU A 113 -2.70 -22.75 1.77
N VAL A 114 -1.79 -21.84 2.14
CA VAL A 114 -1.85 -20.42 1.84
C VAL A 114 -0.66 -20.08 0.95
N ILE A 115 -0.86 -19.38 -0.15
CA ILE A 115 0.21 -18.96 -1.05
C ILE A 115 0.47 -17.46 -0.87
N VAL A 116 1.74 -17.10 -0.63
CA VAL A 116 2.24 -15.72 -0.68
C VAL A 116 3.39 -15.63 -1.70
N SER A 117 3.76 -14.43 -2.17
CA SER A 117 4.95 -14.32 -3.01
C SER A 117 6.21 -14.05 -2.18
N VAL A 118 7.38 -14.35 -2.76
CA VAL A 118 8.68 -14.01 -2.14
C VAL A 118 8.89 -12.49 -2.04
N SER A 119 8.21 -11.72 -2.90
CA SER A 119 8.34 -10.26 -2.97
C SER A 119 7.38 -9.48 -2.06
N GLU A 120 6.69 -10.18 -1.14
CA GLU A 120 5.72 -9.53 -0.26
C GLU A 120 6.40 -8.67 0.82
N HIS A 121 5.73 -7.58 1.17
CA HIS A 121 6.02 -6.86 2.41
C HIS A 121 5.71 -7.74 3.63
N HIS A 122 6.43 -7.58 4.74
CA HIS A 122 6.21 -8.35 5.99
C HIS A 122 4.75 -8.36 6.44
N SER A 123 4.00 -7.28 6.19
CA SER A 123 2.56 -7.20 6.49
C SER A 123 1.71 -8.24 5.75
N ASN A 124 2.20 -8.76 4.61
CA ASN A 124 1.53 -9.80 3.83
C ASN A 124 2.25 -11.17 3.88
N ILE A 125 3.17 -11.34 4.82
CA ILE A 125 3.81 -12.63 5.13
C ILE A 125 3.48 -13.06 6.56
N VAL A 126 3.81 -12.21 7.53
CA VAL A 126 3.77 -12.57 8.96
C VAL A 126 2.36 -12.96 9.44
N PRO A 127 1.27 -12.26 9.07
CA PRO A 127 -0.07 -12.69 9.46
C PRO A 127 -0.41 -14.12 8.99
N TRP A 128 -0.03 -14.46 7.75
CA TRP A 128 -0.25 -15.79 7.19
C TRP A 128 0.61 -16.86 7.86
N GLN A 129 1.87 -16.56 8.20
CA GLN A 129 2.70 -17.47 9.02
C GLN A 129 2.07 -17.76 10.37
N LEU A 130 1.55 -16.73 11.05
CA LEU A 130 0.88 -16.87 12.35
C LEU A 130 -0.37 -17.75 12.23
N MET A 131 -1.18 -17.54 11.20
CA MET A 131 -2.43 -18.30 11.00
C MET A 131 -2.15 -19.73 10.53
N CYS A 132 -1.20 -19.95 9.62
CA CYS A 132 -0.78 -21.30 9.23
C CYS A 132 -0.31 -22.11 10.44
N ARG A 133 0.49 -21.50 11.33
CA ARG A 133 0.91 -22.15 12.58
C ARG A 133 -0.27 -22.51 13.49
N ARG A 134 -1.25 -21.62 13.64
CA ARG A 134 -2.46 -21.85 14.48
C ARG A 134 -3.34 -22.97 13.93
N LYS A 135 -3.44 -23.06 12.61
CA LYS A 135 -4.33 -23.99 11.91
C LYS A 135 -3.66 -25.30 11.47
N ASN A 136 -2.36 -25.48 11.75
CA ASN A 136 -1.53 -26.55 11.19
C ASN A 136 -1.60 -26.59 9.66
N ALA A 137 -1.70 -25.42 9.04
CA ALA A 137 -1.71 -25.22 7.59
C ALA A 137 -0.28 -24.94 7.07
N VAL A 138 -0.11 -24.99 5.77
CA VAL A 138 1.19 -24.83 5.09
C VAL A 138 1.24 -23.47 4.39
N LEU A 139 2.30 -22.70 4.63
CA LEU A 139 2.60 -21.51 3.83
C LEU A 139 3.47 -21.92 2.63
N LYS A 140 2.98 -21.66 1.42
CA LYS A 140 3.72 -21.85 0.17
C LYS A 140 4.20 -20.51 -0.36
N VAL A 141 5.36 -20.50 -1.01
CA VAL A 141 5.94 -19.29 -1.57
C VAL A 141 5.95 -19.36 -3.09
N LEU A 142 5.38 -18.35 -3.73
CA LEU A 142 5.46 -18.13 -5.17
C LEU A 142 6.74 -17.35 -5.47
N GLU A 143 7.69 -17.99 -6.13
CA GLU A 143 8.96 -17.40 -6.52
C GLU A 143 8.78 -16.48 -7.74
N THR A 144 9.56 -15.40 -7.76
CA THR A 144 9.67 -14.54 -8.96
C THR A 144 10.53 -15.20 -10.04
N ASP A 145 10.57 -14.60 -11.22
CA ASP A 145 11.60 -14.86 -12.19
C ASP A 145 12.90 -14.08 -11.86
N GLU A 146 13.90 -14.19 -12.71
CA GLU A 146 15.20 -13.51 -12.58
C GLU A 146 15.11 -11.97 -12.61
N TYR A 147 14.01 -11.41 -13.15
CA TYR A 147 13.74 -9.97 -13.23
C TYR A 147 12.91 -9.47 -12.04
N GLY A 148 12.32 -10.37 -11.26
CA GLY A 148 11.49 -10.06 -10.10
C GLY A 148 9.98 -10.08 -10.38
N TYR A 149 9.52 -10.59 -11.53
CA TYR A 149 8.09 -10.70 -11.87
C TYR A 149 7.47 -11.97 -11.28
N LEU A 150 6.24 -11.86 -10.82
CA LEU A 150 5.39 -13.00 -10.53
C LEU A 150 4.85 -13.58 -11.84
N LEU A 151 5.05 -14.87 -12.04
CA LEU A 151 4.64 -15.54 -13.27
C LEU A 151 3.35 -16.34 -13.07
N PRO A 152 2.29 -16.07 -13.86
CA PRO A 152 1.03 -16.79 -13.79
C PRO A 152 1.16 -18.31 -13.88
N GLU A 153 2.03 -18.81 -14.75
CA GLU A 153 2.29 -20.24 -14.93
C GLU A 153 2.99 -20.91 -13.73
N LYS A 154 3.76 -20.16 -12.95
CA LYS A 154 4.32 -20.65 -11.67
C LYS A 154 3.22 -20.77 -10.61
N LEU A 155 2.32 -19.79 -10.54
CA LEU A 155 1.19 -19.83 -9.63
C LEU A 155 0.28 -21.03 -9.94
N GLU A 156 -0.07 -21.25 -11.20
CA GLU A 156 -0.94 -22.38 -11.62
C GLU A 156 -0.37 -23.73 -11.19
N LYS A 157 0.95 -23.90 -11.29
CA LYS A 157 1.64 -25.13 -10.83
C LYS A 157 1.70 -25.27 -9.30
N LEU A 158 1.66 -24.16 -8.58
CA LEU A 158 1.77 -24.13 -7.13
C LEU A 158 0.41 -24.41 -6.45
N ILE A 159 -0.69 -24.02 -7.09
CA ILE A 159 -2.06 -24.25 -6.60
C ILE A 159 -2.34 -25.75 -6.54
N SER A 160 -2.94 -26.20 -5.45
CA SER A 160 -3.40 -27.57 -5.24
C SER A 160 -4.85 -27.60 -4.72
N PRO A 161 -5.51 -28.77 -4.63
CA PRO A 161 -6.84 -28.87 -4.02
C PRO A 161 -6.90 -28.43 -2.54
N ARG A 162 -5.76 -28.27 -1.89
CA ARG A 162 -5.63 -27.78 -0.51
C ARG A 162 -5.42 -26.27 -0.41
N THR A 163 -5.15 -25.59 -1.51
CA THR A 163 -4.94 -24.14 -1.52
C THR A 163 -6.24 -23.43 -1.20
N ARG A 164 -6.24 -22.56 -0.18
CA ARG A 164 -7.42 -21.84 0.31
C ARG A 164 -7.43 -20.37 -0.05
N ILE A 165 -6.26 -19.73 -0.15
CA ILE A 165 -6.14 -18.33 -0.51
C ILE A 165 -4.76 -18.07 -1.10
N VAL A 166 -4.70 -17.11 -2.02
CA VAL A 166 -3.46 -16.49 -2.54
C VAL A 166 -3.40 -15.05 -2.04
N ALA A 167 -2.27 -14.63 -1.50
CA ALA A 167 -2.07 -13.25 -1.04
C ALA A 167 -0.81 -12.67 -1.69
N ILE A 168 -0.99 -11.64 -2.53
CA ILE A 168 0.05 -11.06 -3.39
C ILE A 168 -0.01 -9.55 -3.40
N SER A 169 1.13 -8.91 -3.64
CA SER A 169 1.21 -7.46 -3.81
C SER A 169 0.84 -7.03 -5.23
N HIS A 170 0.17 -5.88 -5.36
CA HIS A 170 -0.12 -5.26 -6.65
C HIS A 170 1.16 -4.70 -7.29
N ILE A 171 1.93 -3.94 -6.51
CA ILE A 171 3.24 -3.39 -6.91
C ILE A 171 4.24 -3.68 -5.78
N SER A 172 5.40 -4.21 -6.15
CA SER A 172 6.47 -4.47 -5.18
C SER A 172 7.00 -3.16 -4.57
N ASN A 173 6.99 -3.07 -3.25
CA ASN A 173 7.52 -1.91 -2.52
C ASN A 173 9.06 -1.83 -2.55
N VAL A 174 9.73 -2.83 -3.06
CA VAL A 174 11.19 -2.88 -3.27
C VAL A 174 11.54 -2.72 -4.74
N LEU A 175 10.97 -3.57 -5.59
CA LEU A 175 11.34 -3.62 -7.01
C LEU A 175 10.62 -2.56 -7.85
N GLY A 176 9.49 -2.01 -7.36
CA GLY A 176 8.65 -1.09 -8.11
C GLY A 176 7.99 -1.72 -9.34
N LEU A 177 8.06 -3.04 -9.47
CA LEU A 177 7.42 -3.77 -10.58
C LEU A 177 5.93 -3.96 -10.33
N VAL A 178 5.15 -3.75 -11.38
CA VAL A 178 3.70 -3.99 -11.40
C VAL A 178 3.48 -5.47 -11.67
N ASN A 179 2.83 -6.15 -10.74
CA ASN A 179 2.49 -7.57 -10.91
C ASN A 179 1.24 -7.74 -11.80
N PRO A 180 1.15 -8.83 -12.58
CA PRO A 180 0.00 -9.11 -13.44
C PRO A 180 -1.19 -9.65 -12.61
N VAL A 181 -1.71 -8.81 -11.69
CA VAL A 181 -2.71 -9.20 -10.68
C VAL A 181 -3.96 -9.77 -11.31
N LYS A 182 -4.46 -9.16 -12.39
CA LYS A 182 -5.67 -9.64 -13.09
C LYS A 182 -5.52 -11.08 -13.59
N GLU A 183 -4.35 -11.41 -14.15
CA GLU A 183 -4.06 -12.76 -14.63
C GLU A 183 -3.90 -13.74 -13.47
N LEU A 184 -3.20 -13.34 -12.40
CA LEU A 184 -3.01 -14.15 -11.19
C LEU A 184 -4.35 -14.45 -10.50
N VAL A 185 -5.26 -13.46 -10.43
CA VAL A 185 -6.63 -13.63 -9.93
C VAL A 185 -7.40 -14.59 -10.81
N ALA A 186 -7.37 -14.41 -12.13
CA ALA A 186 -8.10 -15.28 -13.06
C ALA A 186 -7.64 -16.74 -12.95
N ILE A 187 -6.34 -16.99 -12.80
CA ILE A 187 -5.80 -18.34 -12.58
C ILE A 187 -6.28 -18.91 -11.24
N SER A 188 -6.17 -18.14 -10.17
CA SER A 188 -6.63 -18.59 -8.84
C SER A 188 -8.11 -18.96 -8.85
N HIS A 189 -8.94 -18.13 -9.49
CA HIS A 189 -10.38 -18.37 -9.60
C HIS A 189 -10.76 -19.59 -10.44
N LYS A 190 -9.97 -20.00 -11.46
CA LYS A 190 -10.17 -21.27 -12.19
C LYS A 190 -10.10 -22.47 -11.24
N HIS A 191 -9.35 -22.36 -10.15
CA HIS A 191 -9.23 -23.39 -9.12
C HIS A 191 -10.13 -23.14 -7.90
N GLY A 192 -11.01 -22.13 -7.95
CA GLY A 192 -11.91 -21.76 -6.85
C GLY A 192 -11.19 -21.12 -5.65
N VAL A 193 -9.99 -20.60 -5.84
CA VAL A 193 -9.15 -20.01 -4.79
C VAL A 193 -9.28 -18.48 -4.79
N PRO A 194 -9.74 -17.86 -3.68
CA PRO A 194 -9.82 -16.40 -3.56
C PRO A 194 -8.44 -15.76 -3.47
N VAL A 195 -8.38 -14.45 -3.83
CA VAL A 195 -7.14 -13.67 -3.84
C VAL A 195 -7.27 -12.41 -2.99
N LEU A 196 -6.30 -12.23 -2.08
CA LEU A 196 -6.03 -10.95 -1.41
C LEU A 196 -4.91 -10.24 -2.15
N VAL A 197 -5.14 -8.97 -2.46
CA VAL A 197 -4.15 -8.08 -3.08
C VAL A 197 -3.70 -7.03 -2.06
N ASP A 198 -2.40 -7.02 -1.73
CA ASP A 198 -1.78 -5.87 -1.04
C ASP A 198 -1.62 -4.73 -2.03
N GLY A 199 -2.53 -3.77 -1.95
CA GLY A 199 -2.60 -2.59 -2.80
C GLY A 199 -1.84 -1.38 -2.27
N ALA A 200 -1.03 -1.53 -1.20
CA ALA A 200 -0.40 -0.40 -0.52
C ALA A 200 0.46 0.50 -1.44
N GLN A 201 1.05 -0.06 -2.49
CA GLN A 201 1.73 0.70 -3.55
C GLN A 201 0.82 0.85 -4.78
N GLY A 202 0.02 -0.15 -5.13
CA GLY A 202 -0.81 -0.15 -6.33
C GLY A 202 -1.81 1.00 -6.37
N ILE A 203 -2.46 1.30 -5.22
CA ILE A 203 -3.46 2.38 -5.12
C ILE A 203 -2.91 3.77 -5.44
N VAL A 204 -1.59 3.97 -5.23
CA VAL A 204 -0.92 5.26 -5.43
C VAL A 204 -0.50 5.46 -6.89
N HIS A 205 -0.02 4.39 -7.53
CA HIS A 205 0.69 4.48 -8.81
C HIS A 205 -0.17 4.18 -10.04
N GLY A 206 -1.44 3.78 -9.87
CA GLY A 206 -2.34 3.52 -11.00
C GLY A 206 -3.81 3.52 -10.58
N PRO A 207 -4.73 3.59 -11.53
CA PRO A 207 -6.15 3.40 -11.23
C PRO A 207 -6.39 1.96 -10.75
N VAL A 208 -7.28 1.82 -9.77
CA VAL A 208 -7.67 0.53 -9.23
C VAL A 208 -9.17 0.37 -9.38
N ASP A 209 -9.57 -0.61 -10.17
CA ASP A 209 -10.95 -1.05 -10.32
C ASP A 209 -11.04 -2.49 -9.79
N VAL A 210 -11.63 -2.64 -8.61
CA VAL A 210 -11.70 -3.95 -7.93
C VAL A 210 -12.64 -4.92 -8.63
N GLN A 211 -13.61 -4.41 -9.42
CA GLN A 211 -14.49 -5.26 -10.24
C GLN A 211 -13.76 -5.77 -11.47
N ASP A 212 -12.94 -4.92 -12.13
CA ASP A 212 -12.13 -5.33 -13.28
C ASP A 212 -10.98 -6.27 -12.88
N LEU A 213 -10.34 -6.03 -11.75
CA LEU A 213 -9.33 -6.93 -11.17
C LEU A 213 -9.95 -8.24 -10.70
N ASP A 214 -11.24 -8.25 -10.38
CA ASP A 214 -12.00 -9.36 -9.79
C ASP A 214 -11.37 -9.95 -8.52
N CYS A 215 -10.52 -9.19 -7.80
CA CYS A 215 -9.91 -9.64 -6.56
C CYS A 215 -10.97 -9.81 -5.45
N ASP A 216 -10.74 -10.74 -4.53
CA ASP A 216 -11.69 -10.99 -3.43
C ASP A 216 -11.49 -10.05 -2.26
N PHE A 217 -10.23 -9.60 -2.06
CA PHE A 217 -9.83 -8.60 -1.07
C PHE A 217 -8.77 -7.67 -1.65
N TYR A 218 -8.84 -6.38 -1.27
CA TYR A 218 -7.85 -5.36 -1.62
C TYR A 218 -7.55 -4.49 -0.40
N ALA A 219 -6.28 -4.40 0.00
CA ALA A 219 -5.88 -3.71 1.23
C ALA A 219 -4.92 -2.56 0.94
N PHE A 220 -5.15 -1.37 1.55
CA PHE A 220 -4.20 -0.27 1.44
C PHE A 220 -4.18 0.62 2.70
N SER A 221 -3.15 1.49 2.76
CA SER A 221 -2.95 2.44 3.85
C SER A 221 -3.16 3.87 3.37
N GLY A 222 -3.89 4.67 4.14
CA GLY A 222 -4.14 6.08 3.82
C GLY A 222 -2.88 6.94 3.80
N HIS A 223 -1.92 6.69 4.71
CA HIS A 223 -0.69 7.50 4.80
C HIS A 223 0.23 7.42 3.58
N LYS A 224 0.12 6.40 2.73
CA LYS A 224 0.81 6.32 1.44
C LYS A 224 0.03 7.03 0.34
N LEU A 225 -1.28 7.14 0.52
CA LEU A 225 -2.24 7.79 -0.37
C LEU A 225 -2.56 9.22 0.08
N TYR A 226 -1.57 9.93 0.63
CA TYR A 226 -1.65 11.34 1.07
C TYR A 226 -2.60 11.64 2.24
N ALA A 227 -3.37 10.67 2.77
CA ALA A 227 -4.27 10.84 3.90
C ALA A 227 -3.54 10.77 5.25
N ALA A 228 -4.27 11.00 6.35
CA ALA A 228 -3.72 10.93 7.70
C ALA A 228 -3.21 9.52 8.05
N THR A 229 -2.18 9.46 8.90
CA THR A 229 -1.67 8.22 9.48
C THR A 229 -2.72 7.58 10.38
N GLY A 230 -2.73 6.25 10.49
CA GLY A 230 -3.70 5.51 11.31
C GLY A 230 -5.04 5.31 10.60
N THR A 231 -5.05 5.43 9.27
CA THR A 231 -6.17 5.05 8.40
C THR A 231 -5.74 4.01 7.39
N GLY A 232 -6.62 3.09 7.11
CA GLY A 232 -6.49 2.10 6.05
C GLY A 232 -7.85 1.62 5.60
N VAL A 233 -7.87 0.92 4.51
CA VAL A 233 -9.06 0.37 3.91
C VAL A 233 -8.83 -1.10 3.59
N LEU A 234 -9.85 -1.91 3.87
CA LEU A 234 -10.03 -3.22 3.30
C LEU A 234 -11.28 -3.17 2.41
N TYR A 235 -11.10 -3.40 1.12
CA TYR A 235 -12.17 -3.88 0.26
C TYR A 235 -12.26 -5.41 0.39
N GLY A 236 -13.48 -5.93 0.49
CA GLY A 236 -13.70 -7.37 0.44
C GLY A 236 -15.03 -7.69 -0.22
N LYS A 237 -15.06 -8.67 -1.13
CA LYS A 237 -16.31 -9.12 -1.75
C LYS A 237 -17.31 -9.56 -0.68
N LYS A 238 -18.53 -9.05 -0.73
CA LYS A 238 -19.59 -9.31 0.25
C LYS A 238 -19.78 -10.80 0.54
N LYS A 239 -19.68 -11.65 -0.50
CA LYS A 239 -19.80 -13.12 -0.37
C LYS A 239 -18.84 -13.74 0.67
N TRP A 240 -17.62 -13.18 0.81
CA TRP A 240 -16.64 -13.61 1.78
C TRP A 240 -16.85 -12.96 3.14
N LEU A 241 -17.06 -11.65 3.14
CA LEU A 241 -17.26 -10.88 4.38
C LEU A 241 -18.46 -11.36 5.18
N ASP A 242 -19.56 -11.75 4.53
CA ASP A 242 -20.75 -12.30 5.20
C ASP A 242 -20.43 -13.57 5.98
N GLN A 243 -19.58 -14.44 5.44
CA GLN A 243 -19.24 -15.74 6.00
C GLN A 243 -18.08 -15.70 7.00
N MET A 244 -17.20 -14.71 6.89
CA MET A 244 -16.07 -14.56 7.81
C MET A 244 -16.54 -14.17 9.21
N PRO A 245 -16.03 -14.82 10.29
CA PRO A 245 -16.29 -14.35 11.66
C PRO A 245 -15.63 -12.98 11.90
N PRO A 246 -16.12 -12.22 12.91
CA PRO A 246 -15.48 -10.94 13.26
C PRO A 246 -14.03 -11.15 13.71
N TYR A 247 -13.19 -10.15 13.39
CA TYR A 247 -11.77 -10.12 13.79
C TYR A 247 -11.56 -9.67 15.23
N MET A 248 -12.29 -8.62 15.63
CA MET A 248 -12.22 -8.03 16.97
C MET A 248 -13.62 -7.97 17.56
N GLY A 249 -13.72 -8.17 18.88
CA GLY A 249 -14.95 -7.97 19.63
C GLY A 249 -14.93 -6.66 20.41
N GLY A 250 -16.08 -5.99 20.46
CA GLY A 250 -16.21 -4.72 21.19
C GLY A 250 -17.57 -4.06 20.99
N GLY A 251 -17.66 -2.79 21.32
CA GLY A 251 -18.82 -1.95 20.95
C GLY A 251 -18.88 -1.73 19.44
N GLU A 252 -19.94 -1.12 18.95
CA GLU A 252 -20.26 -0.80 17.55
C GLU A 252 -20.55 -2.03 16.67
N MET A 253 -19.73 -3.07 16.72
CA MET A 253 -19.79 -4.24 15.85
C MET A 253 -20.86 -5.29 16.27
N ILE A 254 -21.62 -5.04 17.31
CA ILE A 254 -22.63 -5.94 17.89
C ILE A 254 -24.06 -5.48 17.60
N HIS A 255 -24.99 -6.43 17.47
CA HIS A 255 -26.42 -6.16 17.45
C HIS A 255 -27.02 -6.40 18.84
N THR A 256 -26.86 -7.61 19.41
CA THR A 256 -27.26 -7.94 20.78
C THR A 256 -26.12 -8.61 21.55
N VAL A 257 -26.02 -8.33 22.86
CA VAL A 257 -25.05 -8.97 23.75
C VAL A 257 -25.75 -9.49 24.97
N THR A 258 -25.54 -10.77 25.29
CA THR A 258 -25.94 -11.42 26.55
C THR A 258 -24.78 -12.22 27.09
N PHE A 259 -24.83 -12.64 28.35
CA PHE A 259 -23.79 -13.53 28.89
C PHE A 259 -23.74 -14.92 28.21
N SER A 260 -24.83 -15.33 27.54
CA SER A 260 -24.91 -16.61 26.81
C SER A 260 -24.49 -16.51 25.35
N GLY A 261 -24.36 -15.30 24.77
CA GLY A 261 -23.95 -15.13 23.38
C GLY A 261 -24.13 -13.72 22.85
N THR A 262 -23.57 -13.51 21.67
CA THR A 262 -23.56 -12.22 20.96
C THR A 262 -24.01 -12.40 19.52
N THR A 263 -24.85 -11.50 19.01
CA THR A 263 -25.11 -11.35 17.57
C THR A 263 -24.43 -10.08 17.06
N PHE A 264 -23.99 -10.12 15.79
CA PHE A 264 -23.16 -9.08 15.23
C PHE A 264 -23.94 -8.10 14.37
N ALA A 265 -23.45 -6.88 14.22
CA ALA A 265 -23.96 -5.89 13.32
C ALA A 265 -23.82 -6.36 11.84
N PRO A 266 -24.64 -5.85 10.92
CA PRO A 266 -24.44 -6.08 9.50
C PRO A 266 -23.11 -5.49 9.00
N LEU A 267 -22.69 -5.87 7.79
CA LEU A 267 -21.54 -5.23 7.10
C LEU A 267 -21.79 -3.73 6.88
N PRO A 268 -20.75 -2.92 6.92
CA PRO A 268 -19.33 -3.23 7.23
C PRO A 268 -19.04 -3.27 8.73
N HIS A 269 -19.97 -2.83 9.59
CA HIS A 269 -19.77 -2.57 11.02
C HIS A 269 -19.38 -3.83 11.81
N LYS A 270 -19.71 -5.04 11.33
CA LYS A 270 -19.23 -6.31 11.91
C LYS A 270 -17.71 -6.37 12.10
N PHE A 271 -16.94 -5.63 11.28
CA PHE A 271 -15.48 -5.61 11.33
C PHE A 271 -14.89 -4.32 11.90
N GLU A 272 -15.73 -3.38 12.34
CA GLU A 272 -15.34 -2.06 12.85
C GLU A 272 -15.65 -1.94 14.35
N ALA A 273 -14.90 -2.68 15.17
CA ALA A 273 -15.10 -2.71 16.63
C ALA A 273 -14.53 -1.48 17.31
N GLY A 274 -15.27 -0.95 18.30
CA GLY A 274 -14.87 0.19 19.14
C GLY A 274 -15.06 1.54 18.44
N THR A 275 -14.63 2.62 19.10
CA THR A 275 -14.68 3.96 18.52
C THR A 275 -13.69 4.06 17.36
N GLN A 276 -14.20 4.34 16.18
CA GLN A 276 -13.41 4.46 14.96
C GLN A 276 -12.53 5.71 14.95
N ASN A 277 -11.57 5.77 14.03
CA ASN A 277 -10.70 6.94 13.86
C ASN A 277 -11.45 8.04 13.08
N LEU A 278 -12.43 8.66 13.75
CA LEU A 278 -13.38 9.61 13.19
C LEU A 278 -12.74 10.93 12.68
N ASN A 279 -11.53 11.25 13.14
CA ASN A 279 -10.81 12.45 12.70
C ASN A 279 -9.86 12.19 11.53
N ALA A 280 -9.41 10.96 11.36
CA ALA A 280 -8.47 10.63 10.29
C ALA A 280 -9.14 10.00 9.06
N VAL A 281 -10.18 9.18 9.22
CA VAL A 281 -10.89 8.54 8.10
C VAL A 281 -11.43 9.55 7.08
N PRO A 282 -12.11 10.66 7.47
CA PRO A 282 -12.62 11.61 6.48
C PRO A 282 -11.51 12.36 5.72
N THR A 283 -10.25 12.29 6.16
CA THR A 283 -9.12 12.85 5.37
C THR A 283 -8.85 12.08 4.09
N LEU A 284 -9.43 10.88 3.93
CA LEU A 284 -9.41 10.13 2.67
C LEU A 284 -10.12 10.91 1.55
N ILE A 285 -11.18 11.68 1.85
CA ILE A 285 -11.92 12.43 0.86
C ILE A 285 -11.01 13.39 0.07
N PRO A 286 -10.35 14.39 0.70
CA PRO A 286 -9.46 15.29 -0.02
C PRO A 286 -8.19 14.61 -0.55
N ALA A 287 -7.76 13.49 0.06
CA ALA A 287 -6.60 12.73 -0.43
C ALA A 287 -6.93 12.02 -1.76
N LEU A 288 -8.09 11.38 -1.86
CA LEU A 288 -8.55 10.72 -3.09
C LEU A 288 -8.85 11.74 -4.20
N SER A 289 -9.48 12.87 -3.87
CA SER A 289 -9.67 13.97 -4.83
C SER A 289 -8.34 14.46 -5.40
N PHE A 290 -7.31 14.64 -4.57
CA PHE A 290 -5.96 14.99 -5.05
C PHE A 290 -5.42 13.95 -6.05
N VAL A 291 -5.58 12.65 -5.75
CA VAL A 291 -5.12 11.58 -6.66
C VAL A 291 -5.87 11.62 -7.99
N GLU A 292 -7.18 11.82 -7.98
CA GLU A 292 -7.99 11.97 -9.20
C GLU A 292 -7.57 13.20 -10.02
N ASP A 293 -7.35 14.32 -9.35
CA ASP A 293 -6.87 15.56 -10.00
C ASP A 293 -5.49 15.38 -10.65
N THR A 294 -4.58 14.62 -10.02
CA THR A 294 -3.25 14.33 -10.60
C THR A 294 -3.34 13.46 -11.85
N ARG A 295 -4.32 12.58 -11.95
CA ARG A 295 -4.54 11.67 -13.08
C ARG A 295 -5.31 12.32 -14.24
N SER A 296 -6.16 13.31 -13.95
CA SER A 296 -7.14 13.85 -14.90
C SER A 296 -6.53 14.52 -16.13
N SER A 297 -5.34 15.15 -16.03
CA SER A 297 -4.70 15.87 -17.13
C SER A 297 -3.73 15.02 -17.96
N GLY A 298 -3.24 13.90 -17.41
CA GLY A 298 -2.14 13.11 -17.99
C GLY A 298 -0.75 13.79 -17.95
N GLU A 299 -0.65 15.06 -17.53
CA GLU A 299 0.62 15.79 -17.51
C GLU A 299 1.58 15.25 -16.43
N ILE A 300 1.05 14.95 -15.25
CA ILE A 300 1.85 14.36 -14.15
C ILE A 300 2.32 12.95 -14.52
N GLU A 301 1.46 12.16 -15.15
CA GLU A 301 1.82 10.82 -15.62
C GLU A 301 2.94 10.88 -16.68
N ALA A 302 2.86 11.83 -17.62
CA ALA A 302 3.91 12.05 -18.60
C ALA A 302 5.25 12.45 -17.94
N GLU A 303 5.23 13.36 -16.96
CA GLU A 303 6.42 13.75 -16.21
C GLU A 303 7.01 12.58 -15.40
N GLN A 304 6.17 11.78 -14.76
CA GLN A 304 6.60 10.57 -14.04
C GLN A 304 7.22 9.53 -14.99
N SER A 305 6.73 9.42 -16.20
CA SER A 305 7.32 8.56 -17.24
C SER A 305 8.70 9.08 -17.63
N VAL A 306 8.86 10.38 -17.87
CA VAL A 306 10.17 11.01 -18.19
C VAL A 306 11.16 10.80 -17.05
N ILE A 307 10.74 10.99 -15.78
CA ILE A 307 11.59 10.74 -14.60
C ILE A 307 12.00 9.25 -14.57
N THR A 308 11.06 8.35 -14.82
CA THR A 308 11.31 6.90 -14.79
C THR A 308 12.32 6.50 -15.87
N GLU A 309 12.13 6.96 -17.10
CA GLU A 309 13.07 6.70 -18.21
C GLU A 309 14.46 7.26 -17.93
N TYR A 310 14.54 8.51 -17.45
CA TYR A 310 15.80 9.15 -17.10
C TYR A 310 16.57 8.35 -16.03
N LEU A 311 15.89 7.90 -14.97
CA LEU A 311 16.54 7.17 -13.88
C LEU A 311 16.93 5.75 -14.29
N LEU A 312 16.11 5.06 -15.09
CA LEU A 312 16.46 3.76 -15.64
C LEU A 312 17.72 3.87 -16.51
N ASP A 313 17.77 4.86 -17.38
CA ASP A 313 18.93 5.12 -18.24
C ASP A 313 20.19 5.45 -17.42
N ALA A 314 20.08 6.35 -16.44
CA ALA A 314 21.21 6.77 -15.60
C ALA A 314 21.78 5.61 -14.78
N PHE A 315 20.92 4.77 -14.18
CA PHE A 315 21.38 3.68 -13.31
C PHE A 315 21.88 2.45 -14.09
N THR A 316 21.30 2.17 -15.25
CA THR A 316 21.74 1.01 -16.06
C THR A 316 23.05 1.29 -16.83
N LYS A 317 23.37 2.54 -17.10
CA LYS A 317 24.64 2.93 -17.76
C LYS A 317 25.82 3.04 -16.80
N ASP A 318 25.60 3.24 -15.50
CA ASP A 318 26.70 3.33 -14.53
C ASP A 318 27.06 1.93 -14.01
N PRO A 319 28.24 1.38 -14.37
CA PRO A 319 28.62 0.03 -13.99
C PRO A 319 28.83 -0.16 -12.47
N ARG A 320 28.93 0.93 -11.70
CA ARG A 320 29.06 0.88 -10.23
C ARG A 320 27.72 0.62 -9.55
N ILE A 321 26.60 0.88 -10.25
CA ILE A 321 25.24 0.78 -9.72
C ILE A 321 24.61 -0.52 -10.20
N ARG A 322 24.12 -1.33 -9.26
CA ARG A 322 23.23 -2.44 -9.55
C ARG A 322 21.81 -2.04 -9.22
N LEU A 323 20.98 -1.87 -10.26
CA LEU A 323 19.55 -1.59 -10.14
C LEU A 323 18.76 -2.91 -10.01
N TYR A 324 17.80 -2.94 -9.07
CA TYR A 324 16.88 -4.07 -8.84
C TYR A 324 15.48 -3.72 -9.35
N GLY A 325 14.80 -4.70 -9.96
CA GLY A 325 13.50 -4.47 -10.59
C GLY A 325 13.62 -3.63 -11.86
N VAL A 326 14.54 -4.01 -12.74
CA VAL A 326 14.60 -3.46 -14.10
C VAL A 326 13.39 -3.99 -14.88
N PRO A 327 12.51 -3.11 -15.39
CA PRO A 327 11.29 -3.54 -16.03
C PRO A 327 11.57 -4.09 -17.44
N ARG A 328 10.69 -4.99 -17.90
CA ARG A 328 10.68 -5.43 -19.32
C ARG A 328 10.13 -4.34 -20.23
N ARG A 329 9.18 -3.56 -19.73
CA ARG A 329 8.59 -2.39 -20.38
C ARG A 329 8.48 -1.27 -19.34
N THR A 330 8.67 -0.03 -19.75
CA THR A 330 8.66 1.12 -18.81
C THR A 330 7.33 1.25 -18.05
N GLU A 331 6.21 0.93 -18.70
CA GLU A 331 4.88 0.95 -18.06
C GLU A 331 4.70 -0.09 -16.95
N ASP A 332 5.55 -1.13 -16.89
CA ASP A 332 5.54 -2.10 -15.80
C ASP A 332 6.30 -1.60 -14.56
N LYS A 333 6.73 -0.34 -14.54
CA LYS A 333 7.54 0.26 -13.47
C LYS A 333 6.84 1.44 -12.81
N ALA A 334 6.54 1.30 -11.53
CA ALA A 334 6.25 2.46 -10.70
C ALA A 334 7.54 3.30 -10.51
N PRO A 335 7.44 4.63 -10.29
CA PRO A 335 8.60 5.50 -10.09
C PRO A 335 9.29 5.27 -8.73
N LEU A 336 9.77 4.05 -8.56
CA LEU A 336 10.42 3.52 -7.35
C LEU A 336 11.66 2.71 -7.77
N PHE A 337 12.82 3.06 -7.23
CA PHE A 337 14.12 2.54 -7.65
C PHE A 337 14.91 2.07 -6.44
N SER A 338 15.25 0.79 -6.40
CA SER A 338 16.10 0.19 -5.38
C SER A 338 17.44 -0.21 -6.00
N LEU A 339 18.52 0.22 -5.39
CA LEU A 339 19.87 0.03 -5.91
C LEU A 339 20.88 -0.35 -4.82
N SER A 340 21.96 -1.00 -5.24
CA SER A 340 23.18 -1.17 -4.48
C SER A 340 24.38 -0.67 -5.28
N VAL A 341 25.45 -0.36 -4.57
CA VAL A 341 26.75 0.04 -5.13
C VAL A 341 27.80 -0.89 -4.58
N GLU A 342 28.60 -1.50 -5.45
CA GLU A 342 29.68 -2.38 -5.01
C GLU A 342 30.75 -1.59 -4.23
N GLY A 343 31.11 -2.09 -3.06
CA GLY A 343 32.06 -1.41 -2.18
C GLY A 343 31.48 -0.33 -1.26
N ALA A 344 30.19 0.05 -1.41
CA ALA A 344 29.52 1.02 -0.56
C ALA A 344 28.34 0.43 0.20
N HIS A 345 28.29 0.64 1.51
CA HIS A 345 27.14 0.21 2.32
C HIS A 345 25.92 1.12 2.06
N HIS A 346 24.73 0.53 1.97
CA HIS A 346 23.50 1.27 1.67
C HIS A 346 23.18 2.36 2.70
N GLU A 347 23.53 2.18 3.98
CA GLU A 347 23.34 3.20 5.03
C GLU A 347 24.27 4.38 4.84
N ASP A 348 25.55 4.17 4.48
CA ASP A 348 26.52 5.24 4.25
C ASP A 348 26.08 6.11 3.06
N LEU A 349 25.60 5.49 1.98
CA LEU A 349 25.04 6.21 0.83
C LEU A 349 23.84 7.08 1.26
N ALA A 350 22.92 6.51 2.05
CA ALA A 350 21.74 7.25 2.52
C ALA A 350 22.10 8.41 3.44
N ILE A 351 23.08 8.25 4.34
CA ILE A 351 23.58 9.30 5.23
C ILE A 351 24.22 10.44 4.41
N LEU A 352 25.01 10.13 3.37
CA LEU A 352 25.61 11.14 2.52
C LEU A 352 24.56 11.89 1.70
N LEU A 353 23.55 11.19 1.17
CA LEU A 353 22.43 11.81 0.45
C LEU A 353 21.61 12.73 1.38
N ASP A 354 21.35 12.32 2.62
CA ASP A 354 20.66 13.15 3.62
C ASP A 354 21.41 14.46 3.88
N LYS A 355 22.77 14.42 4.02
CA LYS A 355 23.59 15.62 4.15
C LYS A 355 23.54 16.54 2.93
N MET A 356 23.11 16.03 1.79
CA MET A 356 22.87 16.80 0.56
C MET A 356 21.41 17.24 0.38
N GLY A 357 20.54 17.01 1.40
CA GLY A 357 19.13 17.40 1.40
C GLY A 357 18.18 16.39 0.74
N ILE A 358 18.65 15.17 0.48
CA ILE A 358 17.87 14.14 -0.22
C ILE A 358 17.46 13.04 0.75
N ALA A 359 16.16 12.89 0.99
CA ALA A 359 15.59 11.85 1.83
C ALA A 359 15.29 10.59 1.01
N VAL A 360 16.05 9.53 1.23
CA VAL A 360 15.84 8.19 0.66
C VAL A 360 15.66 7.16 1.76
N ARG A 361 15.19 5.98 1.43
CA ARG A 361 15.15 4.83 2.34
C ARG A 361 16.40 3.99 2.19
N SER A 362 16.91 3.43 3.30
CA SER A 362 17.95 2.38 3.27
C SER A 362 17.53 1.15 4.08
N GLY A 363 18.08 -0.02 3.75
CA GLY A 363 17.86 -1.28 4.46
C GLY A 363 16.98 -2.28 3.72
N GLN A 364 16.26 -3.12 4.46
CA GLN A 364 15.53 -4.29 3.93
C GLN A 364 14.11 -3.96 3.44
N MET A 365 13.62 -2.74 3.59
CA MET A 365 12.27 -2.27 3.14
C MET A 365 11.10 -3.11 3.67
N CYS A 366 11.25 -3.78 4.83
CA CYS A 366 10.29 -4.75 5.37
C CYS A 366 9.96 -5.89 4.39
N ALA A 367 10.96 -6.36 3.64
CA ALA A 367 10.87 -7.44 2.67
C ALA A 367 12.14 -8.32 2.74
N GLU A 368 12.50 -8.76 3.94
CA GLU A 368 13.72 -9.53 4.21
C GLU A 368 13.84 -10.81 3.36
N PRO A 369 12.77 -11.63 3.15
CA PRO A 369 12.86 -12.79 2.27
C PRO A 369 13.22 -12.43 0.81
N LEU A 370 12.77 -11.27 0.33
CA LEU A 370 13.18 -10.79 -1.00
C LEU A 370 14.68 -10.40 -0.99
N MET A 371 15.17 -9.72 0.06
CA MET A 371 16.59 -9.37 0.17
C MET A 371 17.46 -10.62 0.15
N ASP A 372 17.07 -11.66 0.88
CA ASP A 372 17.75 -12.96 0.90
C ASP A 372 17.78 -13.60 -0.50
N SER A 373 16.64 -13.56 -1.23
CA SER A 373 16.57 -14.11 -2.59
C SER A 373 17.42 -13.32 -3.61
N LEU A 374 17.62 -12.03 -3.37
CA LEU A 374 18.48 -11.16 -4.19
C LEU A 374 19.97 -11.25 -3.78
N GLY A 375 20.28 -11.88 -2.65
CA GLY A 375 21.64 -12.01 -2.11
C GLY A 375 22.21 -10.70 -1.57
N VAL A 376 21.36 -9.83 -0.97
CA VAL A 376 21.78 -8.53 -0.43
C VAL A 376 21.29 -8.34 1.01
N THR A 377 22.05 -7.56 1.80
CA THR A 377 21.69 -7.23 3.19
C THR A 377 20.73 -6.05 3.29
N GLY A 378 20.63 -5.24 2.25
CA GLY A 378 19.77 -4.06 2.15
C GLY A 378 20.09 -3.25 0.91
N LEU A 379 19.23 -2.29 0.59
CA LEU A 379 19.31 -1.44 -0.61
C LEU A 379 19.10 0.02 -0.24
N VAL A 380 19.50 0.94 -1.12
CA VAL A 380 18.99 2.32 -1.13
C VAL A 380 17.78 2.36 -2.03
N ARG A 381 16.66 2.92 -1.56
CA ARG A 381 15.44 3.08 -2.34
C ARG A 381 15.05 4.54 -2.45
N ALA A 382 14.93 5.02 -3.67
CA ALA A 382 14.30 6.30 -4.01
C ALA A 382 12.90 6.05 -4.59
N SER A 383 11.88 6.75 -4.11
CA SER A 383 10.50 6.65 -4.58
C SER A 383 9.90 8.03 -4.79
N PHE A 384 9.38 8.26 -5.97
CA PHE A 384 8.86 9.53 -6.44
C PHE A 384 7.34 9.59 -6.30
N ALA A 385 6.83 10.81 -6.16
CA ALA A 385 5.41 11.13 -6.05
C ALA A 385 5.03 12.19 -7.10
N PRO A 386 3.75 12.47 -7.35
CA PRO A 386 3.27 13.45 -8.32
C PRO A 386 3.86 14.86 -8.20
N TYR A 387 4.39 15.22 -7.06
CA TYR A 387 5.04 16.52 -6.80
C TYR A 387 6.55 16.54 -7.03
N ASN A 388 7.17 15.40 -7.33
CA ASN A 388 8.61 15.37 -7.65
C ASN A 388 8.85 15.76 -9.11
N THR A 389 9.97 16.43 -9.36
CA THR A 389 10.32 17.00 -10.66
C THR A 389 11.52 16.27 -11.29
N LEU A 390 11.66 16.40 -12.61
CA LEU A 390 12.85 15.91 -13.31
C LEU A 390 14.14 16.54 -12.75
N GLN A 391 14.13 17.82 -12.38
CA GLN A 391 15.29 18.49 -11.78
C GLN A 391 15.68 17.84 -10.43
N GLU A 392 14.72 17.37 -9.64
CA GLU A 392 15.01 16.62 -8.41
C GLU A 392 15.63 15.25 -8.72
N ALA A 393 15.19 14.58 -9.78
CA ALA A 393 15.79 13.31 -10.23
C ALA A 393 17.23 13.51 -10.74
N GLU A 394 17.49 14.55 -11.53
CA GLU A 394 18.83 14.94 -11.97
C GLU A 394 19.74 15.28 -10.79
N TYR A 395 19.24 16.05 -9.82
CA TYR A 395 19.97 16.38 -8.60
C TYR A 395 20.28 15.12 -7.77
N PHE A 396 19.34 14.20 -7.66
CA PHE A 396 19.54 12.91 -6.98
C PHE A 396 20.67 12.11 -7.63
N VAL A 397 20.66 11.92 -8.95
CA VAL A 397 21.71 11.19 -9.69
C VAL A 397 23.09 11.86 -9.48
N LYS A 398 23.15 13.20 -9.58
CA LYS A 398 24.40 13.96 -9.32
C LYS A 398 24.92 13.74 -7.91
N CYS A 399 24.04 13.78 -6.90
CA CYS A 399 24.43 13.60 -5.49
C CYS A 399 24.80 12.14 -5.19
N LEU A 400 24.09 11.17 -5.81
CA LEU A 400 24.42 9.76 -5.68
C LEU A 400 25.82 9.47 -6.23
N ASN A 401 26.16 9.97 -7.43
CA ASN A 401 27.49 9.81 -8.00
C ASN A 401 28.57 10.41 -7.10
N LYS A 402 28.31 11.59 -6.54
CA LYS A 402 29.24 12.22 -5.58
C LYS A 402 29.39 11.38 -4.30
N ALA A 403 28.31 10.78 -3.79
CA ALA A 403 28.36 9.90 -2.62
C ALA A 403 29.17 8.62 -2.93
N ILE A 404 28.98 8.05 -4.12
CA ILE A 404 29.75 6.89 -4.61
C ILE A 404 31.24 7.25 -4.66
N ASP A 405 31.61 8.36 -5.30
CA ASP A 405 33.01 8.83 -5.42
C ASP A 405 33.68 9.10 -4.06
N MET A 406 32.91 9.27 -2.97
CA MET A 406 33.43 9.46 -1.61
C MET A 406 33.63 8.15 -0.87
N LEU A 407 32.95 7.07 -1.29
CA LEU A 407 32.94 5.79 -0.58
C LEU A 407 33.78 4.71 -1.30
N VAL A 408 33.87 4.82 -2.62
CA VAL A 408 34.56 3.87 -3.52
C VAL A 408 35.62 4.63 -4.33
#